data_39fab744c12b4b6570dc63f021b03657
#
_entry.id   39fab744c12b4b6570dc63f021b03657
#
_cell.length_a   1.000
_cell.length_b   1.000
_cell.length_c   1.000
_cell.angle_alpha   90.00
_cell.angle_beta   90.00
_cell.angle_gamma   90.00
#
_symmetry.space_group_name_H-M   'P 1'
#
loop_
_entity.id
_entity.type
_entity.pdbx_description
1 polymer ?
#
loop_
_entity_poly.entity_id
_entity_poly.type
_entity_poly.pdbx_seq_one_letter_code
_entity_poly.pdbx_strand_id
1 'polypeptide(L)'
;TYIFFTADHGLAVGHHGLFGKQNLYDHSTHVPFIAVGPGIKASHKIDAPIYLQDVMATSLDIAGAKRPAQVEFQSLMPLLRGETAESGVKAVYGAYLAVQRSVTLGNWKLILYPKISKARLYNIKRDPLEMNDLANEPDRAKIVKRLFKRLLKLQQANGDSLDLKAAFPNLG
;
A
#
# COMPACT_ATOMS: atom_id res chain seq x y z
N THR A 1 23.57 -15.76 -7.28
CA THR A 1 22.47 -15.88 -6.32
C THR A 1 21.75 -14.56 -6.17
N TYR A 2 20.41 -14.59 -6.15
CA TYR A 2 19.58 -13.47 -5.74
C TYR A 2 19.11 -13.69 -4.31
N ILE A 3 19.08 -12.64 -3.51
CA ILE A 3 18.63 -12.66 -2.12
C ILE A 3 17.59 -11.55 -1.96
N PHE A 4 16.40 -11.90 -1.47
CA PHE A 4 15.36 -10.96 -1.07
C PHE A 4 15.15 -11.08 0.44
N PHE A 5 15.23 -9.96 1.15
CA PHE A 5 14.88 -9.86 2.56
C PHE A 5 13.63 -8.99 2.69
N THR A 6 12.58 -9.55 3.28
CA THR A 6 11.30 -8.90 3.50
C THR A 6 10.54 -9.56 4.65
N ALA A 7 9.33 -9.10 4.95
CA ALA A 7 8.40 -9.71 5.87
C ALA A 7 7.01 -9.83 5.22
N ASP A 8 6.19 -10.76 5.67
CA ASP A 8 4.80 -10.92 5.23
C ASP A 8 3.90 -9.79 5.76
N HIS A 9 4.20 -9.26 6.93
CA HIS A 9 3.56 -8.11 7.58
C HIS A 9 4.50 -7.53 8.64
N GLY A 10 4.19 -6.33 9.09
CA GLY A 10 4.75 -5.72 10.29
C GLY A 10 3.90 -6.01 11.54
N LEU A 11 4.21 -5.35 12.65
CA LEU A 11 3.57 -5.60 13.94
C LEU A 11 3.41 -4.31 14.75
N ALA A 12 2.20 -4.10 15.27
CA ALA A 12 1.96 -3.12 16.31
C ALA A 12 2.42 -3.68 17.66
N VAL A 13 3.32 -2.96 18.33
CA VAL A 13 3.81 -3.28 19.68
C VAL A 13 3.58 -2.08 20.60
N GLY A 14 2.30 -1.71 20.75
CA GLY A 14 1.87 -0.55 21.53
C GLY A 14 1.51 0.69 20.68
N HIS A 15 1.91 0.80 19.43
CA HIS A 15 1.51 1.89 18.54
C HIS A 15 -0.02 1.94 18.39
N HIS A 16 -0.60 3.13 18.52
CA HIS A 16 -2.06 3.37 18.53
C HIS A 16 -2.82 2.59 19.61
N GLY A 17 -2.14 2.13 20.68
CA GLY A 17 -2.71 1.24 21.67
C GLY A 17 -2.98 -0.18 21.16
N LEU A 18 -2.40 -0.55 20.03
CA LEU A 18 -2.64 -1.84 19.38
C LEU A 18 -1.49 -2.82 19.64
N PHE A 19 -1.87 -4.10 19.75
CA PHE A 19 -0.95 -5.23 19.70
C PHE A 19 -1.39 -6.16 18.57
N GLY A 20 -0.43 -6.59 17.72
CA GLY A 20 -0.73 -7.44 16.59
C GLY A 20 -0.68 -6.74 15.23
N LYS A 21 -1.18 -7.41 14.20
CA LYS A 21 -1.00 -7.04 12.79
C LYS A 21 -2.30 -6.68 12.05
N GLN A 22 -3.45 -6.91 12.66
CA GLN A 22 -4.76 -6.80 12.01
C GLN A 22 -5.24 -5.35 11.90
N ASN A 23 -4.45 -4.53 11.21
CA ASN A 23 -4.78 -3.13 10.92
C ASN A 23 -4.08 -2.67 9.65
N LEU A 24 -4.46 -1.49 9.12
CA LEU A 24 -3.90 -0.92 7.89
C LEU A 24 -2.96 0.27 8.13
N TYR A 25 -2.42 0.43 9.33
CA TYR A 25 -1.33 1.36 9.58
C TYR A 25 -0.01 0.86 9.01
N ASP A 26 0.93 1.76 8.73
CA ASP A 26 2.22 1.43 8.11
C ASP A 26 3.06 0.46 8.96
N HIS A 27 2.96 0.50 10.29
CA HIS A 27 3.65 -0.49 11.12
C HIS A 27 3.21 -1.95 10.84
N SER A 28 2.05 -2.17 10.23
CA SER A 28 1.56 -3.49 9.83
C SER A 28 1.69 -3.76 8.32
N THR A 29 1.59 -2.72 7.49
CA THR A 29 1.48 -2.88 6.03
C THR A 29 2.72 -2.46 5.26
N HIS A 30 3.60 -1.62 5.83
CA HIS A 30 4.81 -1.13 5.18
C HIS A 30 6.03 -1.92 5.68
N VAL A 31 6.27 -3.07 5.06
CA VAL A 31 7.37 -3.96 5.42
C VAL A 31 8.68 -3.59 4.73
N PRO A 32 9.85 -3.94 5.29
CA PRO A 32 11.13 -3.75 4.63
C PRO A 32 11.23 -4.62 3.37
N PHE A 33 11.92 -4.10 2.36
CA PHE A 33 12.29 -4.87 1.18
C PHE A 33 13.73 -4.56 0.78
N ILE A 34 14.59 -5.56 0.82
CA ILE A 34 16.01 -5.45 0.42
C ILE A 34 16.29 -6.54 -0.61
N ALA A 35 16.92 -6.17 -1.72
CA ALA A 35 17.28 -7.08 -2.79
C ALA A 35 18.78 -6.99 -3.10
N VAL A 36 19.42 -8.15 -3.25
CA VAL A 36 20.82 -8.30 -3.63
C VAL A 36 20.92 -9.36 -4.72
N GLY A 37 21.72 -9.12 -5.75
CA GLY A 37 21.95 -10.11 -6.79
C GLY A 37 22.59 -9.56 -8.06
N PRO A 38 22.87 -10.41 -9.04
CA PRO A 38 23.46 -10.01 -10.31
C PRO A 38 22.60 -8.96 -11.03
N GLY A 39 23.21 -7.87 -11.49
CA GLY A 39 22.54 -6.79 -12.19
C GLY A 39 21.69 -5.86 -11.32
N ILE A 40 21.59 -6.12 -10.01
CA ILE A 40 20.96 -5.19 -9.06
C ILE A 40 21.94 -4.08 -8.72
N LYS A 41 21.49 -2.82 -8.83
CA LYS A 41 22.31 -1.65 -8.55
C LYS A 41 22.63 -1.56 -7.06
N ALA A 42 23.93 -1.61 -6.73
CA ALA A 42 24.38 -1.55 -5.35
C ALA A 42 24.10 -0.19 -4.69
N SER A 43 23.81 -0.20 -3.38
CA SER A 43 23.57 1.00 -2.56
C SER A 43 22.50 1.93 -3.15
N HIS A 44 21.52 1.37 -3.83
CA HIS A 44 20.43 2.11 -4.47
C HIS A 44 19.16 2.06 -3.63
N LYS A 45 18.63 3.23 -3.27
CA LYS A 45 17.34 3.36 -2.59
C LYS A 45 16.27 3.72 -3.61
N ILE A 46 15.15 2.99 -3.55
CA ILE A 46 14.00 3.17 -4.44
C ILE A 46 12.79 3.51 -3.57
N ASP A 47 12.19 4.67 -3.81
CA ASP A 47 11.01 5.15 -3.06
C ASP A 47 9.68 4.83 -3.78
N ALA A 48 9.74 4.17 -4.95
CA ALA A 48 8.54 3.76 -5.67
C ALA A 48 7.74 2.72 -4.85
N PRO A 49 6.41 2.86 -4.71
CA PRO A 49 5.60 1.88 -4.02
C PRO A 49 5.56 0.56 -4.79
N ILE A 50 5.67 -0.54 -4.08
CA ILE A 50 5.57 -1.91 -4.61
C ILE A 50 4.62 -2.72 -3.74
N TYR A 51 4.17 -3.86 -4.25
CA TYR A 51 3.50 -4.87 -3.46
C TYR A 51 4.43 -6.06 -3.19
N LEU A 52 4.29 -6.70 -2.03
CA LEU A 52 5.08 -7.89 -1.70
C LEU A 52 4.89 -9.01 -2.74
N GLN A 53 3.72 -9.10 -3.32
CA GLN A 53 3.38 -10.07 -4.38
C GLN A 53 4.19 -9.88 -5.67
N ASP A 54 4.79 -8.71 -5.89
CA ASP A 54 5.69 -8.45 -7.02
C ASP A 54 6.94 -9.36 -6.97
N VAL A 55 7.30 -9.89 -5.79
CA VAL A 55 8.39 -10.86 -5.62
C VAL A 55 8.15 -12.13 -6.44
N MET A 56 6.89 -12.60 -6.52
CA MET A 56 6.56 -13.76 -7.35
C MET A 56 6.87 -13.51 -8.82
N ALA A 57 6.36 -12.40 -9.38
CA ALA A 57 6.63 -12.03 -10.78
C ALA A 57 8.14 -11.80 -11.03
N THR A 58 8.84 -11.23 -10.05
CA THR A 58 10.30 -11.02 -10.09
C THR A 58 11.06 -12.34 -10.12
N SER A 59 10.64 -13.31 -9.31
CA SER A 59 11.26 -14.64 -9.26
C SER A 59 11.08 -15.40 -10.57
N LEU A 60 9.91 -15.30 -11.19
CA LEU A 60 9.64 -15.88 -12.50
C LEU A 60 10.53 -15.25 -13.59
N ASP A 61 10.67 -13.93 -13.56
CA ASP A 61 11.52 -13.17 -14.51
C ASP A 61 12.99 -13.58 -14.36
N ILE A 62 13.52 -13.66 -13.14
CA ILE A 62 14.87 -14.12 -12.85
C ILE A 62 15.11 -15.53 -13.36
N ALA A 63 14.12 -16.42 -13.23
CA ALA A 63 14.20 -17.80 -13.68
C ALA A 63 14.01 -17.96 -15.20
N GLY A 64 13.72 -16.89 -15.94
CA GLY A 64 13.36 -16.96 -17.35
C GLY A 64 12.07 -17.73 -17.61
N ALA A 65 11.22 -17.86 -16.60
CA ALA A 65 9.96 -18.59 -16.68
C ALA A 65 8.82 -17.68 -17.18
N LYS A 66 7.96 -18.25 -18.02
CA LYS A 66 6.78 -17.51 -18.50
C LYS A 66 5.84 -17.22 -17.33
N ARG A 67 5.48 -15.93 -17.16
CA ARG A 67 4.51 -15.52 -16.16
C ARG A 67 3.11 -16.04 -16.54
N PRO A 68 2.44 -16.81 -15.67
CA PRO A 68 1.06 -17.24 -15.87
C PRO A 68 0.10 -16.05 -15.93
N ALA A 69 -0.99 -16.16 -16.70
CA ALA A 69 -1.95 -15.07 -16.89
C ALA A 69 -2.63 -14.59 -15.59
N GLN A 70 -2.79 -15.49 -14.61
CA GLN A 70 -3.35 -15.18 -13.30
C GLN A 70 -2.41 -14.41 -12.37
N VAL A 71 -1.14 -14.26 -12.72
CA VAL A 71 -0.17 -13.46 -11.97
C VAL A 71 -0.24 -12.02 -12.49
N GLU A 72 -1.00 -11.18 -11.80
CA GLU A 72 -1.25 -9.78 -12.18
C GLU A 72 -0.11 -8.84 -11.81
N PHE A 73 0.72 -9.23 -10.83
CA PHE A 73 1.83 -8.44 -10.33
C PHE A 73 3.00 -8.35 -11.33
N GLN A 74 3.88 -7.35 -11.14
CA GLN A 74 4.93 -7.04 -12.09
C GLN A 74 6.31 -7.40 -11.54
N SER A 75 7.26 -7.71 -12.45
CA SER A 75 8.66 -7.88 -12.06
C SER A 75 9.25 -6.57 -11.57
N LEU A 76 9.98 -6.64 -10.45
CA LEU A 76 10.74 -5.52 -9.91
C LEU A 76 12.11 -5.36 -10.57
N MET A 77 12.52 -6.27 -11.47
CA MET A 77 13.86 -6.24 -12.06
C MET A 77 14.20 -4.91 -12.76
N PRO A 78 13.30 -4.26 -13.52
CA PRO A 78 13.60 -2.95 -14.09
C PRO A 78 13.91 -1.87 -13.04
N LEU A 79 13.19 -1.85 -11.92
CA LEU A 79 13.48 -0.98 -10.78
C LEU A 79 14.83 -1.31 -10.14
N LEU A 80 15.06 -2.60 -9.86
CA LEU A 80 16.26 -3.07 -9.18
C LEU A 80 17.54 -2.85 -9.99
N ARG A 81 17.44 -2.86 -11.32
CA ARG A 81 18.53 -2.52 -12.24
C ARG A 81 18.71 -1.01 -12.42
N GLY A 82 17.75 -0.20 -11.96
CA GLY A 82 17.76 1.25 -12.18
C GLY A 82 17.39 1.67 -13.60
N GLU A 83 16.72 0.81 -14.35
CA GLU A 83 16.20 1.08 -15.71
C GLU A 83 14.98 2.00 -15.68
N THR A 84 14.25 2.01 -14.57
CA THR A 84 13.13 2.91 -14.28
C THR A 84 13.15 3.34 -12.82
N ALA A 85 12.53 4.48 -12.53
CA ALA A 85 12.27 4.95 -11.16
C ALA A 85 10.82 4.70 -10.71
N GLU A 86 9.96 4.21 -11.62
CA GLU A 86 8.53 4.02 -11.38
C GLU A 86 8.16 2.54 -11.39
N SER A 87 7.40 2.09 -10.39
CA SER A 87 6.88 0.72 -10.30
C SER A 87 5.60 0.47 -11.10
N GLY A 88 4.97 1.54 -11.63
CA GLY A 88 3.62 1.46 -12.17
C GLY A 88 2.51 1.54 -11.12
N VAL A 89 2.81 1.34 -9.85
CA VAL A 89 1.86 1.45 -8.73
C VAL A 89 1.66 2.93 -8.39
N LYS A 90 0.58 3.53 -8.88
CA LYS A 90 0.26 4.95 -8.63
C LYS A 90 -0.38 5.20 -7.27
N ALA A 91 -1.01 4.19 -6.67
CA ALA A 91 -1.62 4.26 -5.35
C ALA A 91 -1.72 2.85 -4.76
N VAL A 92 -1.42 2.71 -3.48
CA VAL A 92 -1.48 1.44 -2.77
C VAL A 92 -2.88 1.26 -2.18
N TYR A 93 -3.49 0.12 -2.46
CA TYR A 93 -4.77 -0.32 -1.90
C TYR A 93 -4.53 -1.29 -0.74
N GLY A 94 -5.27 -1.12 0.35
CA GLY A 94 -5.27 -2.04 1.48
C GLY A 94 -6.69 -2.43 1.88
N ALA A 95 -6.89 -3.71 2.22
CA ALA A 95 -8.14 -4.25 2.69
C ALA A 95 -7.91 -5.21 3.86
N TYR A 96 -8.73 -5.10 4.90
CA TYR A 96 -8.75 -6.05 6.00
C TYR A 96 -10.20 -6.45 6.30
N LEU A 97 -10.57 -7.68 5.93
CA LEU A 97 -11.94 -8.23 6.06
C LEU A 97 -13.00 -7.21 5.59
N ALA A 98 -14.15 -7.13 6.25
CA ALA A 98 -15.15 -6.07 6.08
C ALA A 98 -14.96 -4.91 7.08
N VAL A 99 -13.77 -4.77 7.67
CA VAL A 99 -13.51 -3.86 8.79
C VAL A 99 -12.77 -2.60 8.38
N GLN A 100 -11.81 -2.72 7.46
CA GLN A 100 -10.98 -1.59 7.05
C GLN A 100 -10.71 -1.60 5.56
N ARG A 101 -10.58 -0.39 4.98
CA ARG A 101 -10.05 -0.14 3.64
C ARG A 101 -9.10 1.04 3.71
N SER A 102 -8.03 0.98 2.95
CA SER A 102 -7.11 2.11 2.86
C SER A 102 -6.65 2.40 1.44
N VAL A 103 -6.24 3.62 1.22
CA VAL A 103 -5.50 4.03 0.03
C VAL A 103 -4.37 4.96 0.42
N THR A 104 -3.18 4.67 -0.11
CA THR A 104 -2.04 5.58 -0.05
C THR A 104 -1.79 6.15 -1.44
N LEU A 105 -1.78 7.48 -1.56
CA LEU A 105 -1.50 8.21 -2.81
C LEU A 105 -0.54 9.36 -2.53
N GLY A 106 0.69 9.21 -3.01
CA GLY A 106 1.78 10.13 -2.68
C GLY A 106 2.01 10.17 -1.17
N ASN A 107 1.99 11.36 -0.58
CA ASN A 107 2.23 11.53 0.86
C ASN A 107 0.99 11.34 1.74
N TRP A 108 -0.16 10.98 1.17
CA TRP A 108 -1.42 10.91 1.88
C TRP A 108 -1.95 9.50 1.98
N LYS A 109 -2.37 9.11 3.18
CA LYS A 109 -3.03 7.84 3.45
C LYS A 109 -4.39 8.07 4.09
N LEU A 110 -5.41 7.47 3.50
CA LEU A 110 -6.78 7.44 4.01
C LEU A 110 -7.08 6.01 4.49
N ILE A 111 -7.51 5.87 5.73
CA ILE A 111 -8.00 4.60 6.28
C ILE A 111 -9.48 4.77 6.63
N LEU A 112 -10.32 3.88 6.13
CA LEU A 112 -11.76 3.85 6.38
C LEU A 112 -12.13 2.68 7.28
N TYR A 113 -13.04 2.94 8.22
CA TYR A 113 -13.66 1.97 9.12
C TYR A 113 -15.17 1.91 8.85
N PRO A 114 -15.64 1.13 7.85
CA PRO A 114 -17.02 1.17 7.37
C PRO A 114 -18.07 0.86 8.42
N LYS A 115 -17.76 -0.06 9.34
CA LYS A 115 -18.72 -0.47 10.41
C LYS A 115 -19.08 0.63 11.40
N ILE A 116 -18.26 1.66 11.49
CA ILE A 116 -18.46 2.81 12.40
C ILE A 116 -18.42 4.14 11.65
N SER A 117 -18.50 4.10 10.31
CA SER A 117 -18.46 5.27 9.41
C SER A 117 -17.35 6.27 9.75
N LYS A 118 -16.18 5.77 10.18
CA LYS A 118 -15.05 6.61 10.56
C LYS A 118 -13.96 6.60 9.49
N ALA A 119 -13.52 7.80 9.10
CA ALA A 119 -12.34 8.00 8.26
C ALA A 119 -11.18 8.53 9.10
N ARG A 120 -9.95 8.17 8.72
CA ARG A 120 -8.70 8.74 9.25
C ARG A 120 -7.80 9.14 8.09
N LEU A 121 -7.19 10.31 8.17
CA LEU A 121 -6.29 10.84 7.14
C LEU A 121 -4.93 11.18 7.75
N TYR A 122 -3.87 10.71 7.11
CA TYR A 122 -2.49 10.96 7.55
C TYR A 122 -1.64 11.51 6.42
N ASN A 123 -0.71 12.41 6.77
CA ASN A 123 0.39 12.79 5.89
C ASN A 123 1.62 11.96 6.27
N ILE A 124 1.78 10.80 5.67
CA ILE A 124 2.81 9.81 6.01
C ILE A 124 4.26 10.30 5.81
N LYS A 125 4.47 11.38 5.04
CA LYS A 125 5.80 12.00 4.91
C LYS A 125 6.15 12.86 6.11
N ARG A 126 5.17 13.58 6.70
CA ARG A 126 5.37 14.47 7.86
C ARG A 126 5.11 13.76 9.18
N ASP A 127 4.28 12.75 9.15
CA ASP A 127 3.84 11.95 10.28
C ASP A 127 3.93 10.46 9.92
N PRO A 128 5.15 9.90 9.85
CA PRO A 128 5.38 8.50 9.44
C PRO A 128 4.84 7.49 10.46
N LEU A 129 4.52 7.93 11.68
CA LEU A 129 3.90 7.08 12.70
C LEU A 129 2.37 7.18 12.72
N GLU A 130 1.78 7.99 11.81
CA GLU A 130 0.33 8.14 11.64
C GLU A 130 -0.39 8.55 12.95
N MET A 131 0.23 9.43 13.75
CA MET A 131 -0.29 9.84 15.06
C MET A 131 -1.31 10.98 14.99
N ASN A 132 -1.28 11.79 13.93
CA ASN A 132 -2.10 12.99 13.78
C ASN A 132 -3.17 12.79 12.71
N ASP A 133 -4.39 12.44 13.14
CA ASP A 133 -5.54 12.26 12.26
C ASP A 133 -6.08 13.60 11.75
N LEU A 134 -5.97 13.84 10.46
CA LEU A 134 -6.38 15.07 9.77
C LEU A 134 -7.73 14.94 9.03
N ALA A 135 -8.47 13.85 9.22
CA ALA A 135 -9.68 13.58 8.44
C ALA A 135 -10.81 14.61 8.65
N ASN A 136 -10.85 15.22 9.85
CA ASN A 136 -11.88 16.19 10.22
C ASN A 136 -11.43 17.65 10.03
N GLU A 137 -10.20 17.90 9.56
CA GLU A 137 -9.71 19.24 9.27
C GLU A 137 -10.43 19.80 8.03
N PRO A 138 -11.10 20.97 8.12
CA PRO A 138 -11.90 21.52 7.01
C PRO A 138 -11.09 21.74 5.73
N ASP A 139 -9.84 22.17 5.86
CA ASP A 139 -8.91 22.40 4.75
C ASP A 139 -8.39 21.10 4.10
N ARG A 140 -8.63 19.96 4.74
CA ARG A 140 -8.29 18.61 4.23
C ARG A 140 -9.46 17.88 3.55
N ALA A 141 -10.68 18.41 3.62
CA ALA A 141 -11.87 17.77 3.06
C ALA A 141 -11.72 17.41 1.56
N LYS A 142 -11.08 18.28 0.77
CA LYS A 142 -10.79 18.01 -0.65
C LYS A 142 -9.84 16.83 -0.84
N ILE A 143 -8.88 16.66 0.06
CA ILE A 143 -7.92 15.54 0.03
C ILE A 143 -8.64 14.24 0.37
N VAL A 144 -9.45 14.22 1.42
CA VAL A 144 -10.26 13.05 1.82
C VAL A 144 -11.15 12.60 0.65
N LYS A 145 -11.91 13.50 0.03
CA LYS A 145 -12.77 13.19 -1.13
C LYS A 145 -11.98 12.64 -2.32
N ARG A 146 -10.84 13.24 -2.64
CA ARG A 146 -9.96 12.77 -3.71
C ARG A 146 -9.46 11.34 -3.46
N LEU A 147 -9.01 11.07 -2.24
CA LEU A 147 -8.53 9.75 -1.84
C LEU A 147 -9.66 8.72 -1.81
N PHE A 148 -10.83 9.08 -1.30
CA PHE A 148 -12.02 8.24 -1.33
C PHE A 148 -12.39 7.84 -2.77
N LYS A 149 -12.44 8.80 -3.69
CA LYS A 149 -12.69 8.53 -5.12
C LYS A 149 -11.63 7.60 -5.73
N ARG A 150 -10.35 7.75 -5.34
CA ARG A 150 -9.28 6.85 -5.78
C ARG A 150 -9.45 5.46 -5.19
N LEU A 151 -9.79 5.37 -3.91
CA LEU A 151 -10.06 4.10 -3.22
C LEU A 151 -11.17 3.30 -3.90
N LEU A 152 -12.30 3.94 -4.23
CA LEU A 152 -13.42 3.28 -4.93
C LEU A 152 -13.00 2.69 -6.28
N LYS A 153 -12.14 3.39 -7.04
CA LYS A 153 -11.62 2.87 -8.31
C LYS A 153 -10.71 1.64 -8.11
N LEU A 154 -9.87 1.67 -7.08
CA LEU A 154 -9.00 0.53 -6.75
C LEU A 154 -9.82 -0.64 -6.21
N GLN A 155 -10.82 -0.37 -5.39
CA GLN A 155 -11.75 -1.36 -4.86
C GLN A 155 -12.45 -2.11 -6.01
N GLN A 156 -12.99 -1.38 -6.97
CA GLN A 156 -13.63 -1.97 -8.15
C GLN A 156 -12.64 -2.81 -8.98
N ALA A 157 -11.43 -2.29 -9.20
CA ALA A 157 -10.39 -3.00 -9.95
C ALA A 157 -9.94 -4.31 -9.27
N ASN A 158 -10.03 -4.37 -7.94
CA ASN A 158 -9.71 -5.56 -7.15
C ASN A 158 -10.91 -6.48 -6.88
N GLY A 159 -12.07 -6.24 -7.50
CA GLY A 159 -13.26 -7.06 -7.30
C GLY A 159 -13.83 -7.02 -5.87
N ASP A 160 -13.49 -6.00 -5.08
CA ASP A 160 -13.98 -5.86 -3.72
C ASP A 160 -15.37 -5.22 -3.70
N SER A 161 -16.35 -5.95 -3.18
CA SER A 161 -17.78 -5.62 -3.20
C SER A 161 -18.29 -4.88 -1.96
N LEU A 162 -17.42 -4.50 -1.02
CA LEU A 162 -17.85 -3.80 0.20
C LEU A 162 -18.44 -2.42 -0.13
N ASP A 163 -19.68 -2.16 0.30
CA ASP A 163 -20.35 -0.90 0.00
C ASP A 163 -19.83 0.26 0.87
N LEU A 164 -18.76 0.89 0.38
CA LEU A 164 -18.18 2.07 1.04
C LEU A 164 -19.01 3.34 0.83
N LYS A 165 -19.83 3.42 -0.24
CA LYS A 165 -20.65 4.60 -0.48
C LYS A 165 -21.79 4.70 0.54
N ALA A 166 -22.42 3.58 0.88
CA ALA A 166 -23.42 3.53 1.94
C ALA A 166 -22.82 3.90 3.31
N ALA A 167 -21.60 3.42 3.60
CA ALA A 167 -20.92 3.72 4.86
C ALA A 167 -20.42 5.19 4.96
N PHE A 168 -20.15 5.85 3.82
CA PHE A 168 -19.59 7.21 3.74
C PHE A 168 -20.33 8.08 2.71
N PRO A 169 -21.64 8.37 2.90
CA PRO A 169 -22.44 9.10 1.91
C PRO A 169 -21.94 10.53 1.65
N ASN A 170 -21.26 11.15 2.62
CA ASN A 170 -20.74 12.52 2.53
C ASN A 170 -19.38 12.61 1.80
N LEU A 171 -18.76 11.50 1.44
CA LEU A 171 -17.47 11.47 0.74
C LEU A 171 -17.60 11.18 -0.76
N GLY A 172 -18.77 10.78 -1.20
CA GLY A 172 -19.10 10.47 -2.60
C GLY A 172 -19.23 11.70 -3.51
#